data_791defe3ef8be1f098127e43032eb7a9
#
_entry.id   791defe3ef8be1f098127e43032eb7a9
#
_cell.length_a   1.000
_cell.length_b   1.000
_cell.length_c   1.000
_cell.angle_alpha   90.00
_cell.angle_beta   90.00
_cell.angle_gamma   90.00
#
_symmetry.space_group_name_H-M   'P 1'
#
loop_
_entity.id
_entity.type
_entity.pdbx_description
1 polymer ?
#
loop_
_entity_poly.entity_id
_entity_poly.type
_entity_poly.pdbx_seq_one_letter_code
_entity_poly.pdbx_strand_id
1 'polypeptide(L)'
;MNGSSIYDMTQRHDDAIEIDSAPVRGPLPQLKQQRSLYILCIDDDAGIREFLNDCFTHFNHRVVVASGGKHGLELFRTATLKHQPYEVVITDLGMPDIDGQRVARTIKAESPNTPVIMMTGWGTTMRDDGETAPEVDAVIGKPPHVQELNDLILRITTPAQKKG
;
A
#
# COMPACT_ATOMS: atom_id res chain seq x y z
N MET A 1 -36.63 -41.58 58.57
CA MET A 1 -37.87 -41.11 57.99
C MET A 1 -37.68 -39.70 57.50
N ASN A 2 -37.57 -39.54 56.22
CA ASN A 2 -37.95 -38.45 55.38
C ASN A 2 -37.66 -36.99 55.78
N GLY A 3 -36.77 -36.36 55.10
CA GLY A 3 -36.57 -34.97 55.06
C GLY A 3 -35.99 -34.57 53.70
N SER A 4 -36.87 -34.27 52.75
CA SER A 4 -36.50 -33.71 51.45
C SER A 4 -36.02 -32.29 51.62
N SER A 5 -34.80 -32.03 51.29
CA SER A 5 -34.24 -30.65 51.21
C SER A 5 -34.40 -30.18 49.75
N ILE A 6 -35.25 -29.21 49.56
CA ILE A 6 -35.43 -28.50 48.30
C ILE A 6 -34.34 -27.41 48.29
N TYR A 7 -33.44 -27.52 47.28
CA TYR A 7 -32.49 -26.47 46.97
C TYR A 7 -33.23 -25.28 46.41
N ASP A 8 -33.21 -24.18 47.16
CA ASP A 8 -33.64 -22.87 46.71
C ASP A 8 -32.56 -22.28 45.78
N MET A 9 -32.84 -22.25 44.47
CA MET A 9 -32.00 -21.66 43.43
C MET A 9 -32.56 -20.25 43.08
N THR A 10 -32.45 -19.29 43.99
CA THR A 10 -32.74 -17.89 43.69
C THR A 10 -31.73 -16.94 44.34
N GLN A 11 -30.52 -16.94 43.78
CA GLN A 11 -29.65 -15.75 43.85
C GLN A 11 -28.98 -15.56 42.50
N ARG A 12 -29.67 -14.86 41.60
CA ARG A 12 -29.06 -14.23 40.44
C ARG A 12 -28.40 -12.97 40.97
N HIS A 13 -27.09 -12.98 41.04
CA HIS A 13 -26.32 -11.75 41.13
C HIS A 13 -26.43 -11.05 39.74
N ASP A 14 -27.26 -10.04 39.69
CA ASP A 14 -27.23 -9.00 38.67
C ASP A 14 -25.97 -8.16 38.91
N ASP A 15 -24.81 -8.63 38.45
CA ASP A 15 -23.65 -7.76 38.25
C ASP A 15 -23.92 -6.95 36.97
N ALA A 16 -24.75 -5.92 37.09
CA ALA A 16 -24.86 -4.89 36.09
C ALA A 16 -23.46 -4.21 36.00
N ILE A 17 -22.75 -4.46 34.91
CA ILE A 17 -21.58 -3.70 34.57
C ILE A 17 -22.03 -2.28 34.30
N GLU A 18 -21.87 -1.40 35.28
CA GLU A 18 -22.09 0.02 35.12
C GLU A 18 -21.04 0.55 34.13
N ILE A 19 -21.44 0.70 32.87
CA ILE A 19 -20.60 1.35 31.86
C ILE A 19 -20.64 2.84 32.24
N ASP A 20 -19.54 3.28 32.84
CA ASP A 20 -19.32 4.72 33.10
C ASP A 20 -19.33 5.46 31.77
N SER A 21 -20.49 6.03 31.44
CA SER A 21 -20.69 6.86 30.25
C SER A 21 -20.23 8.30 30.51
N ALA A 22 -18.96 8.45 30.95
CA ALA A 22 -18.36 9.76 30.94
C ALA A 22 -18.26 10.26 29.48
N PRO A 23 -18.81 11.43 29.15
CA PRO A 23 -18.68 11.95 27.79
C PRO A 23 -17.21 12.19 27.49
N VAL A 24 -16.69 11.53 26.45
CA VAL A 24 -15.36 11.79 25.92
C VAL A 24 -15.33 13.22 25.42
N ARG A 25 -15.00 14.17 26.31
CA ARG A 25 -14.82 15.59 26.01
C ARG A 25 -13.40 15.82 25.49
N GLY A 26 -13.16 15.41 24.27
CA GLY A 26 -11.97 15.77 23.52
C GLY A 26 -12.33 15.82 22.06
N PRO A 27 -11.71 16.69 21.24
CA PRO A 27 -11.85 16.56 19.80
C PRO A 27 -11.41 15.16 19.43
N LEU A 28 -12.26 14.44 18.69
CA LEU A 28 -11.90 13.15 18.10
C LEU A 28 -10.53 13.33 17.45
N PRO A 29 -9.60 12.36 17.61
CA PRO A 29 -8.34 12.42 16.89
C PRO A 29 -8.68 12.66 15.42
N GLN A 30 -8.27 13.81 14.90
CA GLN A 30 -8.41 14.08 13.49
C GLN A 30 -7.59 12.98 12.82
N LEU A 31 -8.26 12.02 12.20
CA LEU A 31 -7.65 11.09 11.28
C LEU A 31 -6.86 11.99 10.32
N LYS A 32 -5.53 11.97 10.42
CA LYS A 32 -4.69 12.71 9.48
C LYS A 32 -5.20 12.32 8.11
N GLN A 33 -5.77 13.28 7.38
CA GLN A 33 -6.20 13.05 6.00
C GLN A 33 -4.99 12.53 5.27
N GLN A 34 -4.93 11.22 5.06
CA GLN A 34 -3.87 10.60 4.29
C GLN A 34 -3.95 11.19 2.89
N ARG A 35 -2.82 11.71 2.41
CA ARG A 35 -2.73 12.26 1.07
C ARG A 35 -3.13 11.18 0.06
N SER A 36 -4.10 11.47 -0.79
CA SER A 36 -4.46 10.62 -1.91
C SER A 36 -3.40 10.76 -3.00
N LEU A 37 -2.83 9.65 -3.45
CA LEU A 37 -1.82 9.59 -4.50
C LEU A 37 -2.41 9.04 -5.79
N TYR A 38 -1.82 9.41 -6.93
CA TYR A 38 -2.12 8.82 -8.23
C TYR A 38 -1.02 7.82 -8.58
N ILE A 39 -1.36 6.53 -8.59
CA ILE A 39 -0.44 5.40 -8.63
C ILE A 39 -0.62 4.63 -9.93
N LEU A 40 0.49 4.27 -10.58
CA LEU A 40 0.52 3.30 -11.65
C LEU A 40 1.11 1.98 -11.15
N CYS A 41 0.35 0.89 -11.25
CA CYS A 41 0.81 -0.46 -10.93
C CYS A 41 0.96 -1.29 -12.21
N ILE A 42 2.12 -1.85 -12.44
CA ILE A 42 2.47 -2.61 -13.64
C ILE A 42 2.86 -4.02 -13.25
N ASP A 43 2.06 -5.01 -13.67
CA ASP A 43 2.28 -6.41 -13.37
C ASP A 43 1.56 -7.26 -14.44
N ASP A 44 2.16 -8.35 -14.91
CA ASP A 44 1.53 -9.24 -15.90
C ASP A 44 0.53 -10.21 -15.24
N ASP A 45 0.62 -10.45 -13.93
CA ASP A 45 -0.33 -11.25 -13.16
C ASP A 45 -1.61 -10.47 -12.84
N ALA A 46 -2.76 -10.97 -13.32
CA ALA A 46 -4.05 -10.33 -13.12
C ALA A 46 -4.46 -10.29 -11.63
N GLY A 47 -4.15 -11.33 -10.87
CA GLY A 47 -4.47 -11.39 -9.44
C GLY A 47 -3.69 -10.37 -8.62
N ILE A 48 -2.42 -10.15 -8.97
CA ILE A 48 -1.60 -9.11 -8.32
C ILE A 48 -2.13 -7.72 -8.67
N ARG A 49 -2.52 -7.47 -9.92
CA ARG A 49 -3.11 -6.17 -10.31
C ARG A 49 -4.40 -5.88 -9.56
N GLU A 50 -5.30 -6.85 -9.46
CA GLU A 50 -6.55 -6.73 -8.71
C GLU A 50 -6.28 -6.46 -7.22
N PHE A 51 -5.39 -7.24 -6.62
CA PHE A 51 -4.98 -7.05 -5.23
C PHE A 51 -4.42 -5.65 -4.96
N LEU A 52 -3.49 -5.15 -5.78
CA LEU A 52 -2.92 -3.82 -5.61
C LEU A 52 -3.97 -2.71 -5.81
N ASN A 53 -4.85 -2.87 -6.80
CA ASN A 53 -5.95 -1.94 -7.03
C ASN A 53 -6.85 -1.82 -5.81
N ASP A 54 -7.30 -2.94 -5.26
CA ASP A 54 -8.20 -2.97 -4.11
C ASP A 54 -7.53 -2.41 -2.86
N CYS A 55 -6.29 -2.81 -2.61
CA CYS A 55 -5.53 -2.33 -1.48
C CYS A 55 -5.34 -0.81 -1.49
N PHE A 56 -4.85 -0.25 -2.57
CA PHE A 56 -4.59 1.18 -2.64
C PHE A 56 -5.87 2.01 -2.72
N THR A 57 -6.93 1.48 -3.34
CA THR A 57 -8.25 2.12 -3.32
C THR A 57 -8.80 2.18 -1.90
N HIS A 58 -8.59 1.11 -1.10
CA HIS A 58 -8.95 1.10 0.33
C HIS A 58 -8.24 2.21 1.12
N PHE A 59 -7.00 2.53 0.77
CA PHE A 59 -6.24 3.66 1.35
C PHE A 59 -6.58 5.02 0.70
N ASN A 60 -7.66 5.08 -0.10
CA ASN A 60 -8.11 6.29 -0.78
C ASN A 60 -7.11 6.86 -1.80
N HIS A 61 -6.30 6.01 -2.43
CA HIS A 61 -5.47 6.38 -3.56
C HIS A 61 -6.21 6.18 -4.89
N ARG A 62 -5.78 6.90 -5.92
CA ARG A 62 -6.21 6.69 -7.31
C ARG A 62 -5.24 5.74 -7.98
N VAL A 63 -5.74 4.60 -8.46
CA VAL A 63 -4.90 3.54 -9.03
C VAL A 63 -5.22 3.32 -10.48
N VAL A 64 -4.19 3.14 -11.28
CA VAL A 64 -4.29 2.62 -12.65
C VAL A 64 -3.41 1.39 -12.73
N VAL A 65 -3.91 0.34 -13.34
CA VAL A 65 -3.19 -0.92 -13.51
C VAL A 65 -2.84 -1.17 -14.97
N ALA A 66 -1.64 -1.70 -15.23
CA ALA A 66 -1.17 -2.08 -16.53
C ALA A 66 -0.76 -3.56 -16.55
N SER A 67 -1.08 -4.27 -17.63
CA SER A 67 -0.87 -5.71 -17.79
C SER A 67 0.53 -6.09 -18.27
N GLY A 68 1.50 -5.19 -18.21
CA GLY A 68 2.88 -5.43 -18.61
C GLY A 68 3.63 -4.14 -18.90
N GLY A 69 4.94 -4.25 -19.08
CA GLY A 69 5.84 -3.10 -19.19
C GLY A 69 5.51 -2.15 -20.34
N LYS A 70 5.19 -2.67 -21.52
CA LYS A 70 4.81 -1.84 -22.68
C LYS A 70 3.56 -1.01 -22.40
N HIS A 71 2.50 -1.66 -21.92
CA HIS A 71 1.24 -1.00 -21.56
C HIS A 71 1.45 0.03 -20.44
N GLY A 72 2.26 -0.30 -19.44
CA GLY A 72 2.62 0.63 -18.36
C GLY A 72 3.30 1.91 -18.86
N LEU A 73 4.27 1.79 -19.76
CA LEU A 73 4.95 2.94 -20.35
C LEU A 73 4.02 3.79 -21.24
N GLU A 74 3.11 3.18 -21.96
CA GLU A 74 2.09 3.89 -22.74
C GLU A 74 1.15 4.72 -21.84
N LEU A 75 0.68 4.13 -20.74
CA LEU A 75 -0.15 4.83 -19.75
C LEU A 75 0.64 5.95 -19.06
N PHE A 76 1.89 5.72 -18.70
CA PHE A 76 2.76 6.71 -18.08
C PHE A 76 2.91 7.97 -18.96
N ARG A 77 3.25 7.78 -20.23
CA ARG A 77 3.39 8.87 -21.20
C ARG A 77 2.07 9.60 -21.46
N THR A 78 0.98 8.84 -21.57
CA THR A 78 -0.35 9.42 -21.78
C THR A 78 -0.78 10.30 -20.61
N ALA A 79 -0.51 9.88 -19.37
CA ALA A 79 -0.81 10.67 -18.18
C ALA A 79 0.03 11.96 -18.13
N THR A 80 1.30 11.87 -18.48
CA THR A 80 2.21 13.03 -18.56
C THR A 80 1.73 14.04 -19.61
N LEU A 81 1.35 13.58 -20.80
CA LEU A 81 0.81 14.44 -21.87
C LEU A 81 -0.50 15.13 -21.49
N LYS A 82 -1.30 14.49 -20.65
CA LYS A 82 -2.55 15.06 -20.11
C LYS A 82 -2.32 15.97 -18.89
N HIS A 83 -1.08 16.27 -18.52
CA HIS A 83 -0.73 17.04 -17.32
C HIS A 83 -1.28 16.44 -16.01
N GLN A 84 -1.41 15.13 -15.98
CA GLN A 84 -1.83 14.35 -14.81
C GLN A 84 -0.81 13.22 -14.55
N PRO A 85 0.45 13.55 -14.24
CA PRO A 85 1.48 12.53 -14.05
C PRO A 85 1.18 11.65 -12.83
N TYR A 86 1.60 10.41 -12.90
CA TYR A 86 1.61 9.53 -11.73
C TYR A 86 2.63 10.03 -10.71
N GLU A 87 2.26 9.94 -9.44
CA GLU A 87 3.11 10.38 -8.32
C GLU A 87 4.05 9.26 -7.87
N VAL A 88 3.74 8.01 -8.21
CA VAL A 88 4.59 6.84 -7.97
C VAL A 88 4.23 5.74 -8.97
N VAL A 89 5.24 4.99 -9.37
CA VAL A 89 5.08 3.79 -10.20
C VAL A 89 5.54 2.57 -9.42
N ILE A 90 4.74 1.52 -9.45
CA ILE A 90 5.07 0.21 -8.88
C ILE A 90 5.11 -0.76 -10.04
N THR A 91 6.21 -1.49 -10.21
CA THR A 91 6.40 -2.42 -11.33
C THR A 91 6.88 -3.78 -10.84
N ASP A 92 6.33 -4.85 -11.39
CA ASP A 92 6.95 -6.15 -11.25
C ASP A 92 8.29 -6.20 -11.99
N LEU A 93 9.23 -6.97 -11.45
CA LEU A 93 10.54 -7.22 -12.08
C LEU A 93 10.41 -8.15 -13.28
N GLY A 94 9.70 -9.27 -13.09
CA GLY A 94 9.75 -10.44 -13.99
C GLY A 94 8.64 -10.49 -15.03
N MET A 95 8.46 -9.44 -15.84
CA MET A 95 7.43 -9.42 -16.88
C MET A 95 7.97 -9.86 -18.25
N PRO A 96 7.13 -10.49 -19.10
CA PRO A 96 7.50 -10.76 -20.48
C PRO A 96 7.65 -9.45 -21.29
N ASP A 97 8.43 -9.48 -22.36
CA ASP A 97 8.74 -8.41 -23.33
C ASP A 97 9.54 -7.24 -22.75
N ILE A 98 9.01 -6.51 -21.81
CA ILE A 98 9.68 -5.40 -21.12
C ILE A 98 9.62 -5.66 -19.62
N ASP A 99 10.77 -5.99 -19.04
CA ASP A 99 10.93 -6.22 -17.62
C ASP A 99 10.86 -4.92 -16.79
N GLY A 100 10.71 -5.08 -15.46
CA GLY A 100 10.60 -3.95 -14.55
C GLY A 100 11.85 -3.06 -14.51
N GLN A 101 13.04 -3.59 -14.71
CA GLN A 101 14.27 -2.78 -14.75
C GLN A 101 14.25 -1.84 -15.95
N ARG A 102 13.84 -2.34 -17.11
CA ARG A 102 13.71 -1.51 -18.31
C ARG A 102 12.62 -0.48 -18.18
N VAL A 103 11.49 -0.83 -17.54
CA VAL A 103 10.42 0.13 -17.18
C VAL A 103 10.98 1.23 -16.31
N ALA A 104 11.64 0.90 -15.20
CA ALA A 104 12.22 1.85 -14.25
C ALA A 104 13.22 2.80 -14.94
N ARG A 105 14.14 2.25 -15.71
CA ARG A 105 15.13 3.03 -16.48
C ARG A 105 14.47 4.01 -17.44
N THR A 106 13.43 3.57 -18.15
CA THR A 106 12.71 4.43 -19.10
C THR A 106 11.98 5.56 -18.37
N ILE A 107 11.29 5.26 -17.26
CA ILE A 107 10.59 6.27 -16.46
C ILE A 107 11.59 7.29 -15.89
N LYS A 108 12.71 6.84 -15.35
CA LYS A 108 13.73 7.75 -14.80
C LYS A 108 14.39 8.62 -15.86
N ALA A 109 14.54 8.13 -17.08
CA ALA A 109 15.04 8.94 -18.20
C ALA A 109 14.02 10.03 -18.63
N GLU A 110 12.73 9.71 -18.63
CA GLU A 110 11.66 10.64 -19.02
C GLU A 110 11.21 11.56 -17.88
N SER A 111 11.24 11.08 -16.63
CA SER A 111 10.82 11.80 -15.43
C SER A 111 11.67 11.39 -14.21
N PRO A 112 12.86 11.97 -14.02
CA PRO A 112 13.81 11.57 -12.97
C PRO A 112 13.25 11.63 -11.55
N ASN A 113 12.29 12.49 -11.31
CA ASN A 113 11.69 12.73 -9.99
C ASN A 113 10.51 11.80 -9.67
N THR A 114 10.03 11.02 -10.64
CA THR A 114 8.95 10.05 -10.37
C THR A 114 9.52 8.85 -9.62
N PRO A 115 9.08 8.58 -8.38
CA PRO A 115 9.53 7.41 -7.63
C PRO A 115 9.10 6.11 -8.33
N VAL A 116 10.00 5.13 -8.36
CA VAL A 116 9.74 3.79 -8.90
C VAL A 116 10.03 2.76 -7.83
N ILE A 117 9.05 1.94 -7.50
CA ILE A 117 9.16 0.78 -6.61
C ILE A 117 9.15 -0.48 -7.46
N MET A 118 10.10 -1.36 -7.25
CA MET A 118 10.15 -2.66 -7.91
C MET A 118 9.64 -3.75 -6.99
N MET A 119 8.74 -4.59 -7.48
CA MET A 119 8.30 -5.82 -6.80
C MET A 119 9.04 -7.02 -7.39
N THR A 120 9.46 -7.95 -6.53
CA THR A 120 10.15 -9.17 -6.96
C THR A 120 9.64 -10.39 -6.21
N GLY A 121 9.42 -11.49 -6.92
CA GLY A 121 9.08 -12.79 -6.33
C GLY A 121 10.27 -13.51 -5.69
N TRP A 122 11.48 -13.05 -5.97
CA TRP A 122 12.70 -13.59 -5.39
C TRP A 122 12.97 -12.84 -4.09
N GLY A 123 12.68 -13.49 -2.95
CA GLY A 123 12.85 -12.88 -1.63
C GLY A 123 14.25 -12.26 -1.48
N THR A 124 14.32 -11.20 -0.75
CA THR A 124 15.47 -10.51 -0.11
C THR A 124 16.88 -10.56 -0.75
N THR A 125 17.17 -11.41 -1.71
CA THR A 125 18.49 -11.59 -2.32
C THR A 125 19.01 -10.37 -3.07
N MET A 126 18.14 -9.45 -3.51
CA MET A 126 18.59 -8.17 -4.09
C MET A 126 19.09 -7.17 -3.04
N ARG A 127 18.89 -7.43 -1.75
CA ARG A 127 19.44 -6.57 -0.68
C ARG A 127 20.86 -6.95 -0.28
N ASP A 128 21.25 -8.21 -0.50
CA ASP A 128 22.57 -8.71 -0.06
C ASP A 128 23.71 -8.38 -1.02
N ASP A 129 23.41 -8.15 -2.30
CA ASP A 129 24.45 -7.90 -3.31
C ASP A 129 24.78 -6.42 -3.54
N GLY A 130 24.11 -5.50 -2.79
CA GLY A 130 24.43 -4.06 -2.83
C GLY A 130 24.11 -3.34 -4.16
N GLU A 131 23.60 -4.05 -5.15
CA GLU A 131 23.20 -3.50 -6.45
C GLU A 131 21.68 -3.30 -6.52
N THR A 132 21.16 -2.30 -5.79
CA THR A 132 19.91 -1.68 -6.22
C THR A 132 20.19 -1.00 -7.54
N ALA A 133 19.46 -1.39 -8.60
CA ALA A 133 19.57 -0.69 -9.87
C ALA A 133 19.36 0.81 -9.57
N PRO A 134 20.26 1.70 -10.03
CA PRO A 134 20.24 3.12 -9.69
C PRO A 134 18.92 3.83 -10.09
N GLU A 135 18.11 3.16 -10.88
CA GLU A 135 16.83 3.66 -11.37
C GLU A 135 15.63 3.29 -10.50
N VAL A 136 15.85 2.63 -9.35
CA VAL A 136 14.77 2.16 -8.46
C VAL A 136 14.92 2.78 -7.09
N ASP A 137 13.86 3.42 -6.61
CA ASP A 137 13.87 4.09 -5.29
C ASP A 137 13.64 3.10 -4.13
N ALA A 138 13.00 1.96 -4.42
CA ALA A 138 12.83 0.88 -3.45
C ALA A 138 12.53 -0.46 -4.13
N VAL A 139 12.87 -1.55 -3.45
CA VAL A 139 12.55 -2.93 -3.86
C VAL A 139 11.77 -3.60 -2.74
N ILE A 140 10.71 -4.32 -3.09
CA ILE A 140 9.88 -5.09 -2.16
C ILE A 140 9.66 -6.51 -2.67
N GLY A 141 9.49 -7.45 -1.72
CA GLY A 141 9.17 -8.84 -2.04
C GLY A 141 7.67 -9.05 -2.34
N LYS A 142 7.34 -10.04 -3.16
CA LYS A 142 5.98 -10.54 -3.37
C LYS A 142 5.72 -11.74 -2.46
N PRO A 143 4.49 -11.87 -1.87
CA PRO A 143 3.41 -10.87 -1.85
C PRO A 143 3.76 -9.70 -0.93
N PRO A 144 3.44 -8.45 -1.33
CA PRO A 144 3.75 -7.30 -0.49
C PRO A 144 2.84 -7.22 0.73
N HIS A 145 3.40 -6.81 1.87
CA HIS A 145 2.60 -6.39 3.01
C HIS A 145 1.99 -5.03 2.71
N VAL A 146 0.65 -4.99 2.61
CA VAL A 146 -0.10 -3.82 2.12
C VAL A 146 0.21 -2.56 2.93
N GLN A 147 0.23 -2.68 4.27
CA GLN A 147 0.51 -1.54 5.13
C GLN A 147 1.93 -1.01 4.92
N GLU A 148 2.91 -1.90 4.84
CA GLU A 148 4.31 -1.52 4.59
C GLU A 148 4.47 -0.84 3.24
N LEU A 149 3.79 -1.34 2.21
CA LEU A 149 3.81 -0.74 0.88
C LEU A 149 3.15 0.64 0.88
N ASN A 150 2.01 0.79 1.56
CA ASN A 150 1.35 2.08 1.72
C ASN A 150 2.24 3.11 2.45
N ASP A 151 2.85 2.72 3.55
CA ASP A 151 3.75 3.58 4.31
C ASP A 151 4.99 3.96 3.49
N LEU A 152 5.51 3.03 2.68
CA LEU A 152 6.63 3.27 1.78
C LEU A 152 6.29 4.32 0.72
N ILE A 153 5.15 4.17 0.01
CA ILE A 153 4.76 5.12 -1.04
C ILE A 153 4.53 6.52 -0.47
N LEU A 154 3.90 6.64 0.69
CA LEU A 154 3.70 7.92 1.36
C LEU A 154 5.03 8.57 1.73
N ARG A 155 5.99 7.80 2.21
CA ARG A 155 7.32 8.28 2.61
C ARG A 155 8.12 8.78 1.42
N ILE A 156 8.19 8.03 0.33
CA ILE A 156 9.02 8.39 -0.83
C ILE A 156 8.41 9.49 -1.70
N THR A 157 7.08 9.68 -1.64
CA THR A 157 6.38 10.74 -2.37
C THR A 157 6.24 12.04 -1.56
N THR A 158 6.58 12.02 -0.28
CA THR A 158 6.59 13.24 0.55
C THR A 158 7.80 14.08 0.17
N PRO A 159 7.61 15.35 -0.24
CA PRO A 159 8.74 16.22 -0.50
C PRO A 159 9.62 16.32 0.75
N ALA A 160 10.92 16.10 0.62
CA ALA A 160 11.85 16.35 1.72
C ALA A 160 11.66 17.78 2.20
N GLN A 161 11.26 17.98 3.45
CA GLN A 161 11.21 19.30 4.05
C GLN A 161 12.65 19.86 3.97
N LYS A 162 12.86 20.85 3.12
CA LYS A 162 14.10 21.62 3.14
C LYS A 162 14.22 22.20 4.56
N LYS A 163 15.12 21.64 5.37
CA LYS A 163 15.56 22.33 6.59
C LYS A 163 16.19 23.64 6.12
N GLY A 164 15.46 24.73 6.35
CA GLY A 164 15.97 26.08 6.22
C GLY A 164 16.94 26.40 7.36
#